data_9ba2f63c4ec46d9561b7eedaab916f3b
#
_entry.id   9ba2f63c4ec46d9561b7eedaab916f3b
#
_cell.length_a   1.000
_cell.length_b   1.000
_cell.length_c   1.000
_cell.angle_alpha   90.00
_cell.angle_beta   90.00
_cell.angle_gamma   90.00
#
_symmetry.space_group_name_H-M   'P 1'
#
loop_
_entity.id
_entity.type
_entity.pdbx_description
1 polymer ?
#
loop_
_entity_poly.entity_id
_entity_poly.type
_entity_poly.pdbx_seq_one_letter_code
_entity_poly.pdbx_strand_id
1 'polypeptide(L)'
;LYTKLTRKRQEIFFNQTLAFDEIDRLFDAKAFSKFSRHTADGKQPVGEIKRRSDGTPAENLIIKGNNLIALHSLAKQFKGKVKLIYIDPPYNTETDSFAYNDKFSHSTWLTFMKNRLEIAKELLKDDGLIFVQCDDKEQAYLKV
;
A
#
# COMPACT_ATOMS: atom_id res chain seq x y z
N LEU A 1 -11.13 11.96 16.78
CA LEU A 1 -10.99 13.30 17.36
C LEU A 1 -10.15 14.13 16.41
N TYR A 2 -10.74 15.16 15.79
CA TYR A 2 -10.03 16.09 14.92
C TYR A 2 -9.47 17.22 15.80
N THR A 3 -8.17 17.32 15.90
CA THR A 3 -7.54 18.47 16.59
C THR A 3 -7.11 19.48 15.55
N LYS A 4 -7.80 20.60 15.46
CA LYS A 4 -7.42 21.73 14.63
C LYS A 4 -6.26 22.46 15.31
N LEU A 5 -5.04 22.14 14.96
CA LEU A 5 -3.85 22.55 15.70
C LEU A 5 -3.37 23.99 15.43
N THR A 6 -3.80 24.67 14.37
CA THR A 6 -3.56 26.13 14.22
C THR A 6 -4.58 26.77 13.30
N ARG A 7 -5.03 27.95 13.69
CA ARG A 7 -5.98 28.79 12.93
C ARG A 7 -5.41 29.36 11.61
N LYS A 8 -4.16 29.08 11.27
CA LYS A 8 -3.47 29.64 10.09
C LYS A 8 -3.10 28.63 9.02
N ARG A 9 -3.21 27.33 9.27
CA ARG A 9 -2.98 26.29 8.28
C ARG A 9 -4.24 25.46 8.11
N GLN A 10 -4.66 25.24 6.89
CA GLN A 10 -5.78 24.35 6.56
C GLN A 10 -5.37 22.86 6.65
N GLU A 11 -4.23 22.57 7.23
CA GLU A 11 -3.78 21.21 7.47
C GLU A 11 -4.59 20.57 8.58
N ILE A 12 -5.26 19.49 8.26
CA ILE A 12 -5.94 18.64 9.23
C ILE A 12 -4.93 17.57 9.64
N PHE A 13 -4.46 17.63 10.89
CA PHE A 13 -3.72 16.54 11.47
C PHE A 13 -4.70 15.43 11.86
N PHE A 14 -4.66 14.31 11.16
CA PHE A 14 -5.36 13.12 11.58
C PHE A 14 -4.55 12.43 12.69
N ASN A 15 -4.81 12.79 13.91
CA ASN A 15 -4.45 11.95 15.05
C ASN A 15 -5.64 11.03 15.31
N GLN A 16 -5.84 10.07 14.42
CA GLN A 16 -6.90 9.10 14.57
C GLN A 16 -6.39 8.00 15.50
N THR A 17 -6.80 8.08 16.76
CA THR A 17 -6.78 6.90 17.61
C THR A 17 -7.82 5.96 17.01
N LEU A 18 -7.38 4.94 16.30
CA LEU A 18 -8.27 3.91 15.77
C LEU A 18 -9.05 3.31 16.94
N ALA A 19 -10.35 3.18 16.81
CA ALA A 19 -11.13 2.44 17.78
C ALA A 19 -10.63 0.99 17.83
N PHE A 20 -10.70 0.36 18.98
CA PHE A 20 -10.15 -0.98 19.20
C PHE A 20 -10.72 -2.00 18.20
N ASP A 21 -12.00 -1.88 17.89
CA ASP A 21 -12.71 -2.70 16.90
C ASP A 21 -12.25 -2.45 15.44
N GLU A 22 -11.73 -1.25 15.13
CA GLU A 22 -11.14 -0.97 13.81
C GLU A 22 -9.75 -1.59 13.67
N ILE A 23 -8.96 -1.63 14.75
CA ILE A 23 -7.65 -2.30 14.77
C ILE A 23 -7.84 -3.80 14.55
N ASP A 24 -8.77 -4.42 15.23
CA ASP A 24 -9.08 -5.84 15.08
C ASP A 24 -9.47 -6.16 13.63
N ARG A 25 -10.27 -5.31 12.98
CA ARG A 25 -10.63 -5.47 11.57
C ARG A 25 -9.45 -5.34 10.60
N LEU A 26 -8.43 -4.57 10.93
CA LEU A 26 -7.20 -4.50 10.12
C LEU A 26 -6.40 -5.80 10.22
N PHE A 27 -6.40 -6.44 11.38
CA PHE A 27 -5.68 -7.69 11.63
C PHE A 27 -6.49 -8.94 11.31
N ASP A 28 -7.78 -8.84 11.11
CA ASP A 28 -8.62 -9.94 10.66
C ASP A 28 -8.05 -10.62 9.42
N ALA A 29 -8.21 -11.92 9.35
CA ALA A 29 -7.86 -12.68 8.15
C ALA A 29 -8.66 -12.15 6.96
N LYS A 30 -7.96 -11.63 5.96
CA LYS A 30 -8.57 -11.15 4.71
C LYS A 30 -8.49 -12.23 3.66
N ALA A 31 -9.56 -12.39 2.90
CA ALA A 31 -9.60 -13.29 1.76
C ALA A 31 -9.71 -12.50 0.45
N PHE A 32 -8.93 -12.90 -0.52
CA PHE A 32 -9.12 -12.46 -1.89
C PHE A 32 -10.32 -13.16 -2.50
N SER A 33 -11.07 -12.46 -3.32
CA SER A 33 -12.25 -12.98 -4.00
C SER A 33 -12.23 -12.60 -5.49
N LYS A 34 -13.13 -13.21 -6.27
CA LYS A 34 -13.28 -12.90 -7.70
C LYS A 34 -11.98 -13.11 -8.50
N PHE A 35 -11.42 -14.29 -8.39
CA PHE A 35 -10.22 -14.65 -9.16
C PHE A 35 -10.52 -14.74 -10.64
N SER A 36 -9.61 -14.24 -11.45
CA SER A 36 -9.62 -14.44 -12.90
C SER A 36 -8.19 -14.64 -13.40
N ARG A 37 -8.02 -15.52 -14.37
CA ARG A 37 -6.75 -15.73 -15.06
C ARG A 37 -6.79 -15.01 -16.41
N HIS A 38 -5.74 -14.30 -16.71
CA HIS A 38 -5.56 -13.63 -17.99
C HIS A 38 -4.48 -14.37 -18.76
N THR A 39 -4.82 -14.86 -19.95
CA THR A 39 -3.93 -15.55 -20.90
C THR A 39 -3.99 -14.86 -22.26
N ALA A 40 -3.22 -15.37 -23.22
CA ALA A 40 -3.32 -14.90 -24.60
C ALA A 40 -4.74 -15.07 -25.19
N ASP A 41 -5.48 -16.08 -24.72
CA ASP A 41 -6.84 -16.38 -25.16
C ASP A 41 -7.93 -15.55 -24.46
N GLY A 42 -7.52 -14.66 -23.56
CA GLY A 42 -8.42 -13.75 -22.87
C GLY A 42 -8.55 -14.01 -21.35
N LYS A 43 -9.60 -13.44 -20.77
CA LYS A 43 -9.90 -13.49 -19.35
C LYS A 43 -10.87 -14.62 -19.02
N GLN A 44 -10.51 -15.47 -18.07
CA GLN A 44 -11.32 -16.58 -17.61
C GLN A 44 -11.52 -16.51 -16.08
N PRO A 45 -12.74 -16.73 -15.54
CA PRO A 45 -12.94 -16.89 -14.11
C PRO A 45 -12.27 -18.20 -13.65
N VAL A 46 -11.65 -18.16 -12.48
CA VAL A 46 -11.01 -19.34 -11.86
C VAL A 46 -11.39 -19.40 -10.38
N GLY A 47 -11.44 -20.60 -9.83
CA GLY A 47 -11.73 -20.79 -8.40
C GLY A 47 -10.53 -20.52 -7.51
N GLU A 48 -9.33 -20.72 -8.03
CA GLU A 48 -8.09 -20.59 -7.26
C GLU A 48 -6.90 -20.19 -8.15
N ILE A 49 -5.83 -19.73 -7.50
CA ILE A 49 -4.55 -19.46 -8.13
C ILE A 49 -3.63 -20.69 -8.02
N LYS A 50 -2.79 -20.92 -9.02
CA LYS A 50 -1.75 -21.96 -8.95
C LYS A 50 -0.71 -21.60 -7.89
N ARG A 51 -0.30 -22.60 -7.10
CA ARG A 51 0.67 -22.43 -6.03
C ARG A 51 1.84 -23.38 -6.20
N ARG A 52 2.99 -22.97 -5.67
CA ARG A 52 4.17 -23.82 -5.51
C ARG A 52 4.02 -24.70 -4.28
N SER A 53 4.94 -25.63 -4.09
CA SER A 53 4.98 -26.53 -2.92
C SER A 53 5.10 -25.79 -1.59
N ASP A 54 5.70 -24.60 -1.58
CA ASP A 54 5.83 -23.73 -0.39
C ASP A 54 4.60 -22.86 -0.14
N GLY A 55 3.51 -23.06 -0.89
CA GLY A 55 2.26 -22.30 -0.79
C GLY A 55 2.29 -20.94 -1.48
N THR A 56 3.43 -20.49 -2.02
CA THR A 56 3.49 -19.21 -2.74
C THR A 56 2.83 -19.32 -4.13
N PRO A 57 2.28 -18.23 -4.66
CA PRO A 57 1.73 -18.22 -6.01
C PRO A 57 2.78 -18.63 -7.05
N ALA A 58 2.37 -19.49 -7.97
CA ALA A 58 3.18 -19.88 -9.13
C ALA A 58 2.93 -19.00 -10.36
N GLU A 59 2.09 -18.00 -10.23
CA GLU A 59 1.64 -17.10 -11.29
C GLU A 59 1.92 -15.66 -10.89
N ASN A 60 2.05 -14.77 -11.88
CA ASN A 60 2.06 -13.33 -11.62
C ASN A 60 0.68 -12.89 -11.14
N LEU A 61 0.64 -11.99 -10.16
CA LEU A 61 -0.61 -11.55 -9.55
C LEU A 61 -0.84 -10.07 -9.83
N ILE A 62 -2.09 -9.74 -10.20
CA ILE A 62 -2.60 -8.37 -10.17
C ILE A 62 -3.68 -8.34 -9.08
N ILE A 63 -3.45 -7.55 -8.05
CA ILE A 63 -4.35 -7.45 -6.90
C ILE A 63 -5.01 -6.08 -6.93
N LYS A 64 -6.34 -6.08 -7.07
CA LYS A 64 -7.13 -4.84 -7.07
C LYS A 64 -7.82 -4.66 -5.71
N GLY A 65 -7.63 -3.50 -5.09
CA GLY A 65 -8.25 -3.18 -3.81
C GLY A 65 -7.52 -2.08 -3.07
N ASN A 66 -7.85 -1.91 -1.80
CA ASN A 66 -7.08 -1.02 -0.94
C ASN A 66 -5.66 -1.59 -0.78
N ASN A 67 -4.68 -0.81 -1.21
CA ASN A 67 -3.27 -1.22 -1.25
C ASN A 67 -2.73 -1.62 0.14
N LEU A 68 -3.05 -0.86 1.20
CA LEU A 68 -2.57 -1.15 2.55
C LEU A 68 -3.12 -2.50 3.05
N ILE A 69 -4.41 -2.75 2.85
CA ILE A 69 -5.05 -4.02 3.21
C ILE A 69 -4.46 -5.17 2.41
N ALA A 70 -4.20 -4.96 1.11
CA ALA A 70 -3.59 -5.98 0.26
C ALA A 70 -2.18 -6.35 0.74
N LEU A 71 -1.34 -5.37 1.07
CA LEU A 71 0.01 -5.60 1.60
C LEU A 71 -0.01 -6.41 2.90
N HIS A 72 -0.85 -6.04 3.86
CA HIS A 72 -1.02 -6.81 5.10
C HIS A 72 -1.50 -8.24 4.85
N SER A 73 -2.41 -8.43 3.88
CA SER A 73 -2.89 -9.77 3.50
C SER A 73 -1.81 -10.65 2.90
N LEU A 74 -0.85 -10.03 2.20
CA LEU A 74 0.28 -10.72 1.60
C LEU A 74 1.40 -11.03 2.61
N ALA A 75 1.47 -10.29 3.72
CA ALA A 75 2.58 -10.39 4.67
C ALA A 75 2.81 -11.83 5.17
N LYS A 76 1.74 -12.58 5.45
CA LYS A 76 1.86 -13.98 5.90
C LYS A 76 2.61 -14.89 4.94
N GLN A 77 2.51 -14.64 3.64
CA GLN A 77 3.12 -15.48 2.60
C GLN A 77 4.47 -14.94 2.11
N PHE A 78 4.64 -13.63 2.13
CA PHE A 78 5.77 -12.95 1.48
C PHE A 78 6.74 -12.24 2.44
N LYS A 79 6.52 -12.31 3.75
CA LYS A 79 7.46 -11.74 4.74
C LYS A 79 8.87 -12.26 4.52
N GLY A 80 9.83 -11.35 4.32
CA GLY A 80 11.22 -11.65 4.06
C GLY A 80 11.49 -12.39 2.74
N LYS A 81 10.57 -12.33 1.76
CA LYS A 81 10.71 -13.07 0.49
C LYS A 81 10.81 -12.19 -0.76
N VAL A 82 10.45 -10.93 -0.64
CA VAL A 82 10.43 -10.01 -1.80
C VAL A 82 11.84 -9.45 -2.03
N LYS A 83 12.36 -9.63 -3.23
CA LYS A 83 13.69 -9.14 -3.61
C LYS A 83 13.69 -7.69 -4.04
N LEU A 84 12.63 -7.26 -4.70
CA LEU A 84 12.50 -5.91 -5.25
C LEU A 84 11.10 -5.39 -5.03
N ILE A 85 11.00 -4.17 -4.51
CA ILE A 85 9.76 -3.39 -4.47
C ILE A 85 10.01 -2.12 -5.28
N TYR A 86 9.10 -1.84 -6.21
CA TYR A 86 9.07 -0.59 -6.97
C TYR A 86 7.70 0.04 -6.79
N ILE A 87 7.65 1.26 -6.31
CA ILE A 87 6.39 1.98 -6.09
C ILE A 87 6.41 3.36 -6.72
N ASP A 88 5.25 3.72 -7.24
CA ASP A 88 4.95 5.02 -7.84
C ASP A 88 3.71 5.59 -7.12
N PRO A 89 3.90 6.21 -5.95
CA PRO A 89 2.80 6.77 -5.16
C PRO A 89 2.33 8.10 -5.77
N PRO A 90 1.16 8.63 -5.35
CA PRO A 90 0.78 10.00 -5.66
C PRO A 90 1.87 10.97 -5.22
N TYR A 91 2.29 11.90 -6.10
CA TYR A 91 3.43 12.80 -5.82
C TYR A 91 3.07 14.01 -4.96
N ASN A 92 1.80 14.18 -4.62
CA ASN A 92 1.32 15.32 -3.86
C ASN A 92 1.55 16.66 -4.56
N THR A 93 1.43 16.67 -5.89
CA THR A 93 1.53 17.86 -6.71
C THR A 93 0.16 18.54 -6.83
N GLU A 94 0.08 19.84 -6.61
CA GLU A 94 -1.18 20.59 -6.66
C GLU A 94 -1.76 20.73 -8.09
N THR A 95 -1.05 20.21 -9.08
CA THR A 95 -1.29 20.48 -10.53
C THR A 95 -2.02 19.36 -11.25
N ASP A 96 -2.56 18.36 -10.55
CA ASP A 96 -2.97 17.13 -11.20
C ASP A 96 -4.28 17.18 -11.95
N SER A 97 -4.20 16.74 -13.21
CA SER A 97 -5.31 16.40 -14.09
C SER A 97 -5.78 14.95 -13.93
N PHE A 98 -5.19 14.19 -13.01
CA PHE A 98 -5.58 12.81 -12.75
C PHE A 98 -6.80 12.72 -11.83
N ALA A 99 -7.60 11.67 -12.01
CA ALA A 99 -8.76 11.35 -11.18
C ALA A 99 -8.40 10.99 -9.70
N TYR A 100 -7.17 11.21 -9.30
CA TYR A 100 -6.67 11.04 -7.94
C TYR A 100 -6.68 12.37 -7.19
N ASN A 101 -7.09 12.31 -5.93
CA ASN A 101 -6.92 13.45 -5.03
C ASN A 101 -5.45 13.50 -4.58
N ASP A 102 -4.64 14.26 -5.30
CA ASP A 102 -3.20 14.42 -5.06
C ASP A 102 -2.88 15.66 -4.21
N LYS A 103 -3.89 16.23 -3.57
CA LYS A 103 -3.76 17.41 -2.70
C LYS A 103 -3.76 16.98 -1.23
N PHE A 104 -2.69 16.36 -0.80
CA PHE A 104 -2.49 16.03 0.61
C PHE A 104 -1.67 17.12 1.30
N SER A 105 -1.95 17.37 2.58
CA SER A 105 -0.94 18.00 3.40
C SER A 105 0.31 17.11 3.51
N HIS A 106 1.51 17.68 3.66
CA HIS A 106 2.73 16.88 3.84
C HIS A 106 2.58 15.82 4.94
N SER A 107 1.98 16.16 6.06
CA SER A 107 1.74 15.23 7.17
C SER A 107 0.82 14.07 6.79
N THR A 108 -0.22 14.32 6.00
CA THR A 108 -1.12 13.28 5.52
C THR A 108 -0.42 12.37 4.53
N TRP A 109 0.35 12.94 3.60
CA TRP A 109 1.14 12.17 2.64
C TRP A 109 2.19 11.30 3.33
N LEU A 110 2.91 11.86 4.30
CA LEU A 110 3.89 11.12 5.08
C LEU A 110 3.26 9.95 5.86
N THR A 111 2.09 10.18 6.46
CA THR A 111 1.34 9.10 7.14
C THR A 111 0.92 8.01 6.16
N PHE A 112 0.44 8.40 4.98
CA PHE A 112 0.09 7.48 3.90
C PHE A 112 1.29 6.63 3.47
N MET A 113 2.46 7.26 3.28
CA MET A 113 3.70 6.59 2.87
C MET A 113 4.26 5.72 4.00
N LYS A 114 4.34 6.24 5.22
CA LYS A 114 4.86 5.50 6.38
C LYS A 114 4.20 4.15 6.55
N ASN A 115 2.88 4.12 6.61
CA ASN A 115 2.14 2.87 6.82
C ASN A 115 2.43 1.81 5.74
N ARG A 116 2.69 2.25 4.51
CA ARG A 116 2.99 1.36 3.38
C ARG A 116 4.44 0.91 3.36
N LEU A 117 5.36 1.81 3.69
CA LEU A 117 6.78 1.50 3.76
C LEU A 117 7.11 0.57 4.93
N GLU A 118 6.42 0.70 6.07
CA GLU A 118 6.58 -0.22 7.21
C GLU A 118 6.25 -1.66 6.81
N ILE A 119 5.10 -1.89 6.18
CA ILE A 119 4.75 -3.23 5.72
C ILE A 119 5.63 -3.69 4.54
N ALA A 120 6.01 -2.80 3.65
CA ALA A 120 6.92 -3.10 2.55
C ALA A 120 8.28 -3.60 3.06
N LYS A 121 8.81 -2.96 4.11
CA LYS A 121 10.04 -3.39 4.78
C LYS A 121 9.94 -4.82 5.32
N GLU A 122 8.80 -5.20 5.91
CA GLU A 122 8.59 -6.56 6.38
C GLU A 122 8.57 -7.61 5.27
N LEU A 123 8.12 -7.22 4.07
CA LEU A 123 8.08 -8.10 2.91
C LEU A 123 9.46 -8.32 2.30
N LEU A 124 10.36 -7.34 2.39
CA LEU A 124 11.68 -7.40 1.80
C LEU A 124 12.57 -8.47 2.44
N LYS A 125 13.40 -9.09 1.61
CA LYS A 125 14.57 -9.86 2.06
C LYS A 125 15.60 -8.92 2.68
N ASP A 126 16.53 -9.48 3.46
CA ASP A 126 17.65 -8.72 4.04
C ASP A 126 18.52 -8.03 2.97
N ASP A 127 18.64 -8.64 1.80
CA ASP A 127 19.33 -8.12 0.63
C ASP A 127 18.36 -7.56 -0.44
N GLY A 128 17.12 -7.26 -0.04
CA GLY A 128 16.09 -6.69 -0.90
C GLY A 128 16.26 -5.19 -1.12
N LEU A 129 15.70 -4.69 -2.21
CA LEU A 129 15.76 -3.29 -2.61
C LEU A 129 14.36 -2.72 -2.74
N ILE A 130 14.22 -1.44 -2.40
CA ILE A 130 13.00 -0.67 -2.65
C ILE A 130 13.33 0.58 -3.45
N PHE A 131 12.55 0.84 -4.50
CA PHE A 131 12.58 2.07 -5.28
C PHE A 131 11.25 2.79 -5.12
N VAL A 132 11.34 4.06 -4.78
CA VAL A 132 10.18 4.93 -4.58
C VAL A 132 10.32 6.10 -5.52
N GLN A 133 9.39 6.26 -6.47
CA GLN A 133 9.28 7.49 -7.24
C GLN A 133 8.63 8.57 -6.37
N CYS A 134 9.11 9.79 -6.45
CA CYS A 134 8.53 10.94 -5.79
C CYS A 134 8.94 12.23 -6.50
N ASP A 135 8.17 13.28 -6.29
CA ASP A 135 8.52 14.64 -6.69
C ASP A 135 9.54 15.26 -5.72
N ASP A 136 10.29 16.24 -6.18
CA ASP A 136 11.28 16.99 -5.39
C ASP A 136 10.68 17.60 -4.11
N LYS A 137 9.40 17.97 -4.13
CA LYS A 137 8.68 18.51 -2.98
C LYS A 137 8.64 17.56 -1.78
N GLU A 138 8.48 16.26 -2.04
CA GLU A 138 8.33 15.25 -0.99
C GLU A 138 9.62 14.45 -0.75
N GLN A 139 10.62 14.57 -1.63
CA GLN A 139 11.84 13.79 -1.53
C GLN A 139 12.59 13.99 -0.21
N ALA A 140 12.68 15.23 0.26
CA ALA A 140 13.39 15.55 1.50
C ALA A 140 12.70 14.91 2.72
N TYR A 141 11.37 14.89 2.73
CA TYR A 141 10.57 14.30 3.79
C TYR A 141 10.58 12.77 3.77
N LEU A 142 10.66 12.19 2.58
CA LEU A 142 10.70 10.74 2.42
C LEU A 142 12.01 10.11 2.97
N LYS A 143 13.09 10.88 3.02
CA LYS A 143 14.39 10.44 3.54
C LYS A 143 14.48 10.39 5.06
N VAL A 144 13.62 11.05 5.77
CA VAL A 144 13.61 11.13 7.23
C VAL A 144 12.78 10.01 7.84
#